data_2d4b65561d9c8dadf54c246e0f07a710
#
_entry.id   2d4b65561d9c8dadf54c246e0f07a710
#
_cell.length_a   1.000
_cell.length_b   1.000
_cell.length_c   1.000
_cell.angle_alpha   90.00
_cell.angle_beta   90.00
_cell.angle_gamma   90.00
#
_symmetry.space_group_name_H-M   'P 1'
#
loop_
_entity.id
_entity.type
_entity.pdbx_description
1 polymer ?
#
loop_
_entity_poly.entity_id
_entity_poly.type
_entity_poly.pdbx_seq_one_letter_code
_entity_poly.pdbx_strand_id
1 'polypeptide(L)'
;MSHSFIVVMGVSGCGKTTVASELANRLENGVYLEGDSFHPPENKAKMGAGIPLDDSDRWSWFDTLIAEAKTKLAEGQTPVLACSALKQAHRDYLFNGFPAYRLIHLDGSFDLIKARMDARDHEYMTSDLLRSQFAALEVPAPDDNLLTLSIAKTPDELVETAREWLESKS
;
A
#
# COMPACT_ATOMS: atom_id res chain seq x y z
N MET A 1 11.11 13.47 16.95
CA MET A 1 9.96 12.84 16.28
C MET A 1 10.26 11.40 15.96
N SER A 2 9.38 10.51 16.36
CA SER A 2 9.52 9.11 15.99
C SER A 2 9.08 8.94 14.53
N HIS A 3 9.94 8.35 13.73
CA HIS A 3 9.60 8.01 12.36
C HIS A 3 8.84 6.68 12.35
N SER A 4 7.74 6.64 11.63
CA SER A 4 6.88 5.45 11.53
C SER A 4 6.99 4.83 10.15
N PHE A 5 6.81 3.51 10.09
CA PHE A 5 6.61 2.82 8.81
C PHE A 5 5.15 2.99 8.40
N ILE A 6 4.92 3.63 7.26
CA ILE A 6 3.58 3.93 6.75
C ILE A 6 3.30 3.06 5.54
N VAL A 7 2.17 2.34 5.55
CA VAL A 7 1.72 1.54 4.42
C VAL A 7 0.38 2.08 3.93
N VAL A 8 0.30 2.37 2.64
CA VAL A 8 -0.93 2.74 1.95
C VAL A 8 -1.41 1.50 1.21
N MET A 9 -2.52 0.92 1.69
CA MET A 9 -3.07 -0.34 1.17
C MET A 9 -4.37 -0.14 0.40
N GLY A 10 -4.73 -1.12 -0.38
CA GLY A 10 -5.99 -1.17 -1.10
C GLY A 10 -5.88 -2.05 -2.33
N VAL A 11 -7.02 -2.30 -2.97
CA VAL A 11 -7.05 -3.09 -4.21
C VAL A 11 -6.37 -2.32 -5.35
N SER A 12 -5.99 -3.03 -6.39
CA SER A 12 -5.41 -2.40 -7.59
C SER A 12 -6.37 -1.36 -8.15
N GLY A 13 -5.84 -0.24 -8.62
CA GLY A 13 -6.64 0.82 -9.21
C GLY A 13 -7.26 1.80 -8.22
N CYS A 14 -7.05 1.63 -6.92
CA CYS A 14 -7.62 2.54 -5.91
C CYS A 14 -6.81 3.84 -5.71
N GLY A 15 -5.63 3.95 -6.32
CA GLY A 15 -4.82 5.17 -6.24
C GLY A 15 -3.70 5.16 -5.21
N LYS A 16 -3.26 3.98 -4.77
CA LYS A 16 -2.18 3.84 -3.77
C LYS A 16 -0.91 4.60 -4.14
N THR A 17 -0.45 4.44 -5.37
CA THR A 17 0.78 5.07 -5.83
C THR A 17 0.70 6.59 -5.75
N THR A 18 -0.38 7.17 -6.23
CA THR A 18 -0.59 8.62 -6.19
C THR A 18 -0.63 9.14 -4.75
N VAL A 19 -1.42 8.51 -3.90
CA VAL A 19 -1.55 8.95 -2.51
C VAL A 19 -0.23 8.77 -1.76
N ALA A 20 0.41 7.62 -1.88
CA ALA A 20 1.67 7.36 -1.16
C ALA A 20 2.79 8.30 -1.60
N SER A 21 2.95 8.54 -2.90
CA SER A 21 4.02 9.42 -3.39
C SER A 21 3.78 10.88 -3.00
N GLU A 22 2.55 11.37 -3.11
CA GLU A 22 2.22 12.73 -2.70
C GLU A 22 2.33 12.91 -1.18
N LEU A 23 1.90 11.92 -0.41
CA LEU A 23 2.03 11.96 1.05
C LEU A 23 3.50 12.03 1.47
N ALA A 24 4.35 11.21 0.85
CA ALA A 24 5.78 11.23 1.14
C ALA A 24 6.39 12.62 0.84
N ASN A 25 5.95 13.27 -0.23
CA ASN A 25 6.42 14.61 -0.58
C ASN A 25 6.02 15.68 0.45
N ARG A 26 4.89 15.48 1.12
CA ARG A 26 4.38 16.46 2.11
C ARG A 26 4.85 16.19 3.53
N LEU A 27 5.48 15.05 3.78
CA LEU A 27 6.03 14.72 5.09
C LEU A 27 7.48 15.16 5.17
N GLU A 28 7.89 15.64 6.34
CA GLU A 28 9.29 15.93 6.59
C GLU A 28 10.08 14.63 6.54
N ASN A 29 11.10 14.59 5.70
CA ASN A 29 11.93 13.41 5.45
C ASN A 29 11.15 12.18 4.95
N GLY A 30 9.99 12.40 4.32
CA GLY A 30 9.22 11.32 3.72
C GLY A 30 9.93 10.74 2.50
N VAL A 31 9.88 9.42 2.34
CA VAL A 31 10.39 8.74 1.16
C VAL A 31 9.36 7.74 0.65
N TYR A 32 9.06 7.82 -0.64
CA TYR A 32 8.10 6.93 -1.29
C TYR A 32 8.76 5.62 -1.69
N LEU A 33 8.08 4.51 -1.38
CA LEU A 33 8.48 3.17 -1.81
C LEU A 33 7.33 2.55 -2.60
N GLU A 34 7.61 2.12 -3.85
CA GLU A 34 6.63 1.39 -4.65
C GLU A 34 6.83 -0.10 -4.43
N GLY A 35 5.84 -0.76 -3.80
CA GLY A 35 5.93 -2.17 -3.46
C GLY A 35 6.26 -3.06 -4.66
N ASP A 36 5.62 -2.79 -5.80
CA ASP A 36 5.82 -3.60 -7.00
C ASP A 36 7.26 -3.57 -7.54
N SER A 37 8.03 -2.54 -7.21
CA SER A 37 9.41 -2.40 -7.65
C SER A 37 10.39 -3.30 -6.89
N PHE A 38 9.97 -3.90 -5.80
CA PHE A 38 10.85 -4.68 -4.92
C PHE A 38 10.65 -6.19 -5.00
N HIS A 39 9.93 -6.68 -6.01
CA HIS A 39 9.81 -8.11 -6.21
C HIS A 39 11.17 -8.75 -6.54
N PRO A 40 11.52 -9.89 -5.91
CA PRO A 40 12.71 -10.64 -6.32
C PRO A 40 12.66 -11.05 -7.79
N PRO A 41 13.82 -11.30 -8.43
CA PRO A 41 13.85 -11.70 -9.83
C PRO A 41 12.98 -12.92 -10.16
N GLU A 42 12.90 -13.89 -9.25
CA GLU A 42 12.06 -15.08 -9.40
C GLU A 42 10.57 -14.72 -9.52
N ASN A 43 10.13 -13.76 -8.72
CA ASN A 43 8.75 -13.29 -8.76
C ASN A 43 8.46 -12.54 -10.06
N LYS A 44 9.40 -11.70 -10.49
CA LYS A 44 9.27 -10.97 -11.75
C LYS A 44 9.18 -11.93 -12.95
N ALA A 45 9.96 -13.01 -12.92
CA ALA A 45 9.92 -14.02 -13.96
C ALA A 45 8.56 -14.73 -14.01
N LYS A 46 8.00 -15.10 -12.84
CA LYS A 46 6.66 -15.70 -12.76
C LYS A 46 5.58 -14.76 -13.28
N MET A 47 5.60 -13.51 -12.85
CA MET A 47 4.63 -12.50 -13.27
C MET A 47 4.69 -12.28 -14.79
N GLY A 48 5.90 -12.19 -15.34
CA GLY A 48 6.09 -12.04 -16.77
C GLY A 48 5.62 -13.25 -17.60
N ALA A 49 5.64 -14.45 -17.01
CA ALA A 49 5.15 -15.67 -17.63
C ALA A 49 3.65 -15.93 -17.37
N GLY A 50 2.97 -15.05 -16.66
CA GLY A 50 1.56 -15.23 -16.31
C GLY A 50 1.32 -16.25 -15.20
N ILE A 51 2.36 -16.62 -14.47
CA ILE A 51 2.27 -17.58 -13.37
C ILE A 51 1.91 -16.85 -12.08
N PRO A 52 0.82 -17.23 -11.38
CA PRO A 52 0.45 -16.58 -10.10
C PRO A 52 1.53 -16.78 -9.04
N LEU A 53 1.71 -15.76 -8.19
CA LEU A 53 2.60 -15.85 -7.04
C LEU A 53 1.89 -16.65 -5.94
N ASP A 54 2.63 -17.57 -5.29
CA ASP A 54 2.15 -18.26 -4.10
C ASP A 54 2.53 -17.49 -2.83
N ASP A 55 2.12 -17.97 -1.65
CA ASP A 55 2.42 -17.32 -0.39
C ASP A 55 3.93 -17.26 -0.10
N SER A 56 4.67 -18.30 -0.48
CA SER A 56 6.13 -18.33 -0.32
C SER A 56 6.80 -17.21 -1.11
N ASP A 57 6.34 -16.97 -2.34
CA ASP A 57 6.83 -15.88 -3.19
C ASP A 57 6.56 -14.51 -2.54
N ARG A 58 5.40 -14.36 -1.90
CA ARG A 58 5.04 -13.11 -1.22
C ARG A 58 5.88 -12.84 0.02
N TRP A 59 6.16 -13.86 0.82
CA TRP A 59 6.98 -13.68 2.03
C TRP A 59 8.39 -13.18 1.68
N SER A 60 8.99 -13.73 0.64
CA SER A 60 10.29 -13.28 0.13
C SER A 60 10.24 -11.81 -0.30
N TRP A 61 9.18 -11.41 -0.99
CA TRP A 61 8.96 -10.03 -1.40
C TRP A 61 8.78 -9.11 -0.18
N PHE A 62 7.97 -9.51 0.79
CA PHE A 62 7.79 -8.73 2.01
C PHE A 62 9.08 -8.57 2.81
N ASP A 63 9.93 -9.58 2.85
CA ASP A 63 11.25 -9.47 3.50
C ASP A 63 12.08 -8.35 2.87
N THR A 64 12.05 -8.22 1.55
CA THR A 64 12.72 -7.14 0.84
C THR A 64 12.14 -5.78 1.21
N LEU A 65 10.81 -5.67 1.25
CA LEU A 65 10.14 -4.43 1.64
C LEU A 65 10.45 -4.04 3.08
N ILE A 66 10.45 -5.00 3.99
CA ILE A 66 10.77 -4.77 5.39
C ILE A 66 12.21 -4.26 5.55
N ALA A 67 13.15 -4.89 4.86
CA ALA A 67 14.56 -4.49 4.90
C ALA A 67 14.73 -3.07 4.37
N GLU A 68 14.06 -2.72 3.29
CA GLU A 68 14.13 -1.38 2.72
C GLU A 68 13.54 -0.33 3.67
N ALA A 69 12.38 -0.64 4.28
CA ALA A 69 11.76 0.27 5.24
C ALA A 69 12.65 0.51 6.45
N LYS A 70 13.28 -0.55 6.97
CA LYS A 70 14.21 -0.43 8.11
C LYS A 70 15.43 0.42 7.76
N THR A 71 15.95 0.26 6.54
CA THR A 71 17.08 1.06 6.06
C THR A 71 16.70 2.55 6.02
N LYS A 72 15.51 2.88 5.50
CA LYS A 72 15.05 4.27 5.44
C LYS A 72 14.86 4.87 6.83
N LEU A 73 14.27 4.10 7.75
CA LEU A 73 14.13 4.55 9.15
C LEU A 73 15.49 4.80 9.80
N ALA A 74 16.47 3.94 9.57
CA ALA A 74 17.82 4.11 10.09
C ALA A 74 18.50 5.36 9.53
N GLU A 75 18.15 5.79 8.33
CA GLU A 75 18.64 7.01 7.69
C GLU A 75 17.90 8.26 8.16
N GLY A 76 16.96 8.14 9.09
CA GLY A 76 16.16 9.26 9.58
C GLY A 76 15.01 9.66 8.65
N GLN A 77 14.64 8.78 7.72
CA GLN A 77 13.54 9.03 6.78
C GLN A 77 12.27 8.30 7.22
N THR A 78 11.13 8.78 6.72
CA THR A 78 9.83 8.16 6.97
C THR A 78 9.39 7.43 5.70
N PRO A 79 9.46 6.08 5.66
CA PRO A 79 9.05 5.34 4.47
C PRO A 79 7.54 5.29 4.34
N VAL A 80 7.03 5.65 3.16
CA VAL A 80 5.63 5.53 2.78
C VAL A 80 5.54 4.52 1.65
N LEU A 81 5.06 3.32 1.97
CA LEU A 81 5.01 2.19 1.06
C LEU A 81 3.62 2.05 0.44
N ALA A 82 3.55 1.99 -0.89
CA ALA A 82 2.34 1.58 -1.60
C ALA A 82 2.39 0.06 -1.80
N CYS A 83 1.47 -0.65 -1.19
CA CYS A 83 1.41 -2.11 -1.26
C CYS A 83 -0.03 -2.57 -1.03
N SER A 84 -0.52 -3.53 -1.82
CA SER A 84 -1.91 -4.00 -1.70
C SER A 84 -2.25 -4.48 -0.29
N ALA A 85 -1.40 -5.31 0.32
CA ALA A 85 -1.53 -5.78 1.71
C ALA A 85 -2.96 -6.20 2.08
N LEU A 86 -3.60 -6.99 1.20
CA LEU A 86 -5.04 -7.26 1.28
C LEU A 86 -5.45 -8.15 2.44
N LYS A 87 -4.57 -9.06 2.86
CA LYS A 87 -4.87 -10.01 3.93
C LYS A 87 -4.28 -9.56 5.25
N GLN A 88 -4.97 -9.88 6.34
CA GLN A 88 -4.47 -9.57 7.68
C GLN A 88 -3.09 -10.20 7.93
N ALA A 89 -2.88 -11.44 7.46
CA ALA A 89 -1.58 -12.11 7.59
C ALA A 89 -0.46 -11.33 6.89
N HIS A 90 -0.75 -10.69 5.75
CA HIS A 90 0.20 -9.84 5.03
C HIS A 90 0.60 -8.63 5.87
N ARG A 91 -0.39 -7.96 6.45
CA ARG A 91 -0.17 -6.78 7.28
C ARG A 91 0.59 -7.11 8.55
N ASP A 92 0.22 -8.21 9.20
CA ASP A 92 0.91 -8.68 10.40
C ASP A 92 2.39 -8.96 10.11
N TYR A 93 2.67 -9.57 8.98
CA TYR A 93 4.03 -9.87 8.56
C TYR A 93 4.84 -8.58 8.28
N LEU A 94 4.25 -7.65 7.52
CA LEU A 94 4.90 -6.39 7.18
C LEU A 94 5.25 -5.56 8.42
N PHE A 95 4.37 -5.53 9.39
CA PHE A 95 4.55 -4.67 10.58
C PHE A 95 5.29 -5.35 11.73
N ASN A 96 5.55 -6.65 11.62
CA ASN A 96 6.28 -7.37 12.65
C ASN A 96 7.69 -6.79 12.81
N GLY A 97 8.02 -6.41 14.03
CA GLY A 97 9.33 -5.81 14.32
C GLY A 97 9.40 -4.30 14.14
N PHE A 98 8.30 -3.63 13.81
CA PHE A 98 8.24 -2.17 13.77
C PHE A 98 7.50 -1.65 15.00
N PRO A 99 8.18 -0.93 15.91
CA PRO A 99 7.52 -0.40 17.11
C PRO A 99 6.52 0.70 16.79
N ALA A 100 6.71 1.42 15.69
CA ALA A 100 5.80 2.47 15.25
C ALA A 100 5.42 2.24 13.79
N TYR A 101 4.13 2.03 13.52
CA TYR A 101 3.61 1.87 12.17
C TYR A 101 2.26 2.55 12.02
N ARG A 102 1.91 2.87 10.78
CA ARG A 102 0.61 3.45 10.43
C ARG A 102 0.11 2.77 9.16
N LEU A 103 -1.17 2.44 9.14
CA LEU A 103 -1.83 1.83 8.00
C LEU A 103 -2.89 2.77 7.47
N ILE A 104 -2.84 3.08 6.18
CA ILE A 104 -3.85 3.90 5.50
C ILE A 104 -4.54 3.01 4.48
N HIS A 105 -5.83 2.78 4.67
CA HIS A 105 -6.64 1.96 3.79
C HIS A 105 -7.44 2.86 2.84
N LEU A 106 -7.15 2.76 1.55
CA LEU A 106 -7.92 3.45 0.51
C LEU A 106 -9.11 2.57 0.13
N ASP A 107 -10.28 2.93 0.62
CA ASP A 107 -11.50 2.15 0.49
C ASP A 107 -12.37 2.67 -0.65
N GLY A 108 -12.77 1.78 -1.55
CA GLY A 108 -13.66 2.10 -2.65
C GLY A 108 -14.44 0.89 -3.08
N SER A 109 -15.63 1.13 -3.67
CA SER A 109 -16.46 0.04 -4.18
C SER A 109 -15.85 -0.55 -5.46
N PHE A 110 -16.20 -1.79 -5.74
CA PHE A 110 -15.84 -2.44 -7.01
C PHE A 110 -16.27 -1.57 -8.21
N ASP A 111 -17.53 -1.10 -8.20
CA ASP A 111 -18.06 -0.33 -9.32
C ASP A 111 -17.30 0.97 -9.55
N LEU A 112 -16.96 1.69 -8.48
CA LEU A 112 -16.20 2.93 -8.58
C LEU A 112 -14.81 2.71 -9.16
N ILE A 113 -14.11 1.70 -8.65
CA ILE A 113 -12.75 1.40 -9.10
C ILE A 113 -12.78 0.90 -10.54
N LYS A 114 -13.72 0.01 -10.88
CA LYS A 114 -13.90 -0.48 -12.25
C LYS A 114 -14.15 0.66 -13.23
N ALA A 115 -15.02 1.59 -12.88
CA ALA A 115 -15.33 2.75 -13.72
C ALA A 115 -14.08 3.61 -13.96
N ARG A 116 -13.26 3.81 -12.93
CA ARG A 116 -12.01 4.57 -13.06
C ARG A 116 -10.98 3.85 -13.93
N MET A 117 -10.90 2.54 -13.82
CA MET A 117 -9.99 1.73 -14.64
C MET A 117 -10.42 1.75 -16.11
N ASP A 118 -11.72 1.58 -16.37
CA ASP A 118 -12.28 1.63 -17.73
C ASP A 118 -12.02 3.00 -18.39
N ALA A 119 -12.14 4.08 -17.62
CA ALA A 119 -11.90 5.44 -18.10
C ALA A 119 -10.42 5.71 -18.44
N ARG A 120 -9.49 4.95 -17.85
CA ARG A 120 -8.04 5.09 -18.09
C ARG A 120 -7.52 4.18 -19.18
N ASP A 121 -8.36 3.33 -19.76
CA ASP A 121 -7.98 2.34 -20.78
C ASP A 121 -6.77 1.50 -20.34
N HIS A 122 -6.85 0.94 -19.12
CA HIS A 122 -5.81 0.10 -18.59
C HIS A 122 -5.91 -1.33 -19.11
N GLU A 123 -4.96 -1.72 -19.92
CA GLU A 123 -4.86 -3.08 -20.47
C GLU A 123 -4.46 -4.14 -19.42
N TYR A 124 -3.97 -3.71 -18.25
CA TYR A 124 -3.34 -4.59 -17.26
C TYR A 124 -4.30 -5.16 -16.23
N MET A 125 -5.47 -4.56 -16.05
CA MET A 125 -6.40 -4.97 -15.00
C MET A 125 -7.74 -5.35 -15.62
N THR A 126 -8.05 -6.64 -15.64
CA THR A 126 -9.35 -7.14 -16.05
C THR A 126 -10.34 -7.05 -14.89
N SER A 127 -11.64 -7.07 -15.19
CA SER A 127 -12.68 -7.13 -14.16
C SER A 127 -12.52 -8.38 -13.28
N ASP A 128 -12.09 -9.49 -13.86
CA ASP A 128 -11.88 -10.74 -13.13
C ASP A 128 -10.74 -10.62 -12.13
N LEU A 129 -9.65 -9.97 -12.51
CA LEU A 129 -8.52 -9.73 -11.60
C LEU A 129 -8.96 -8.79 -10.47
N LEU A 130 -9.72 -7.76 -10.77
CA LEU A 130 -10.24 -6.85 -9.74
C LEU A 130 -11.17 -7.59 -8.78
N ARG A 131 -12.05 -8.47 -9.29
CA ARG A 131 -12.92 -9.31 -8.44
C ARG A 131 -12.09 -10.20 -7.51
N SER A 132 -11.01 -10.79 -8.01
CA SER A 132 -10.14 -11.62 -7.21
C SER A 132 -9.48 -10.82 -6.08
N GLN A 133 -9.13 -9.57 -6.34
CA GLN A 133 -8.57 -8.67 -5.32
C GLN A 133 -9.59 -8.36 -4.23
N PHE A 134 -10.82 -8.05 -4.60
CA PHE A 134 -11.90 -7.84 -3.62
C PHE A 134 -12.21 -9.10 -2.82
N ALA A 135 -12.14 -10.28 -3.46
CA ALA A 135 -12.33 -11.55 -2.76
C ALA A 135 -11.21 -11.83 -1.75
N ALA A 136 -9.99 -11.39 -2.05
CA ALA A 136 -8.85 -11.55 -1.14
C ALA A 136 -8.80 -10.49 -0.04
N LEU A 137 -9.47 -9.36 -0.22
CA LEU A 137 -9.44 -8.25 0.72
C LEU A 137 -10.08 -8.63 2.05
N GLU A 138 -9.29 -8.60 3.10
CA GLU A 138 -9.77 -8.67 4.47
C GLU A 138 -9.74 -7.24 5.03
N VAL A 139 -10.92 -6.65 5.18
CA VAL A 139 -11.04 -5.26 5.62
C VAL A 139 -10.41 -5.10 7.00
N PRO A 140 -9.46 -4.15 7.19
CA PRO A 140 -8.84 -3.97 8.49
C PRO A 140 -9.87 -3.59 9.57
N ALA A 141 -9.74 -4.19 10.75
CA ALA A 141 -10.55 -3.81 11.90
C ALA A 141 -10.13 -2.43 12.40
N PRO A 142 -11.05 -1.64 12.98
CA PRO A 142 -10.70 -0.34 13.57
C PRO A 142 -9.55 -0.48 14.59
N ASP A 143 -8.58 0.42 14.49
CA ASP A 143 -7.37 0.41 15.32
C ASP A 143 -6.81 1.84 15.36
N ASP A 144 -6.10 2.20 16.42
CA ASP A 144 -5.50 3.53 16.56
C ASP A 144 -4.44 3.81 15.49
N ASN A 145 -3.88 2.75 14.89
CA ASN A 145 -2.87 2.86 13.83
C ASN A 145 -3.48 2.82 12.43
N LEU A 146 -4.80 2.73 12.30
CA LEU A 146 -5.51 2.64 11.03
C LEU A 146 -6.27 3.93 10.72
N LEU A 147 -6.10 4.42 9.49
CA LEU A 147 -6.94 5.45 8.90
C LEU A 147 -7.58 4.89 7.64
N THR A 148 -8.91 4.87 7.57
CA THR A 148 -9.64 4.45 6.37
C THR A 148 -10.14 5.69 5.63
N LEU A 149 -9.83 5.79 4.34
CA LEU A 149 -10.19 6.93 3.50
C LEU A 149 -11.02 6.47 2.32
N SER A 150 -12.15 7.15 2.07
CA SER A 150 -12.98 6.87 0.88
C SER A 150 -12.35 7.50 -0.36
N ILE A 151 -12.12 6.69 -1.40
CA ILE A 151 -11.57 7.18 -2.66
C ILE A 151 -12.58 7.95 -3.52
N ALA A 152 -13.82 8.14 -3.03
CA ALA A 152 -14.76 9.07 -3.64
C ALA A 152 -14.26 10.53 -3.56
N LYS A 153 -13.37 10.81 -2.60
CA LYS A 153 -12.72 12.12 -2.47
C LYS A 153 -11.56 12.25 -3.45
N THR A 154 -11.11 13.48 -3.69
CA THR A 154 -9.97 13.72 -4.57
C THR A 154 -8.66 13.25 -3.93
N PRO A 155 -7.64 12.91 -4.75
CA PRO A 155 -6.33 12.56 -4.21
C PRO A 155 -5.76 13.63 -3.26
N ASP A 156 -5.91 14.90 -3.58
CA ASP A 156 -5.42 15.99 -2.73
C ASP A 156 -6.10 15.97 -1.35
N GLU A 157 -7.42 15.78 -1.32
CA GLU A 157 -8.17 15.67 -0.05
C GLU A 157 -7.71 14.45 0.76
N LEU A 158 -7.47 13.32 0.11
CA LEU A 158 -6.99 12.09 0.76
C LEU A 158 -5.61 12.31 1.38
N VAL A 159 -4.70 12.90 0.64
CA VAL A 159 -3.32 13.14 1.09
C VAL A 159 -3.32 14.11 2.27
N GLU A 160 -4.09 15.17 2.19
CA GLU A 160 -4.14 16.18 3.26
C GLU A 160 -4.75 15.60 4.55
N THR A 161 -5.83 14.82 4.43
CA THR A 161 -6.43 14.13 5.58
C THR A 161 -5.43 13.17 6.23
N ALA A 162 -4.69 12.42 5.41
CA ALA A 162 -3.67 11.49 5.91
C ALA A 162 -2.55 12.25 6.63
N ARG A 163 -2.07 13.35 6.06
CA ARG A 163 -1.03 14.18 6.66
C ARG A 163 -1.46 14.70 8.03
N GLU A 164 -2.65 15.26 8.12
CA GLU A 164 -3.20 15.78 9.38
C GLU A 164 -3.32 14.67 10.42
N TRP A 165 -3.80 13.50 10.02
CA TRP A 165 -3.92 12.35 10.92
C TRP A 165 -2.56 11.91 11.45
N LEU A 166 -1.55 11.84 10.58
CA LEU A 166 -0.19 11.45 10.98
C LEU A 166 0.41 12.46 11.97
N GLU A 167 0.19 13.75 11.74
CA GLU A 167 0.65 14.79 12.68
C GLU A 167 -0.02 14.66 14.04
N SER A 168 -1.28 14.28 14.09
CA SER A 168 -2.01 14.10 15.34
C SER A 168 -1.48 12.92 16.17
N LYS A 169 -0.76 11.99 15.54
CA LYS A 169 -0.20 10.78 16.17
C LYS A 169 1.25 10.95 16.62
N SER A 170 1.90 12.05 16.25
CA SER A 170 3.28 12.30 16.64
C SER A 170 3.40 12.82 18.07
#